data_df6c59b786ea956b066d532587c94250
#
_entry.id   df6c59b786ea956b066d532587c94250
#
_cell.length_a   1.000
_cell.length_b   1.000
_cell.length_c   1.000
_cell.angle_alpha   90.00
_cell.angle_beta   90.00
_cell.angle_gamma   90.00
#
_symmetry.space_group_name_H-M   'P 1'
#
loop_
_entity.id
_entity.type
_entity.pdbx_description
1 polymer ?
#
loop_
_entity_poly.entity_id
_entity_poly.type
_entity_poly.pdbx_seq_one_letter_code
_entity_poly.pdbx_strand_id
1 'polypeptide(L)'
;MSKEWASFAKENDQLRPLAGAVDILFPSLYTFYTDQGGWVRYAYAQIAEARRNANGKPVYVFLWPQYHDSNPSLKGAPLPADFWRLQLQMAKQYADGIVIWGGWGTNGRMNWDDNAAWWKVTKDFMKKLPPAQP
;
A
#
# COMPACT_ATOMS: atom_id res chain seq x y z
N MET A 1 12.86 17.87 -8.85
CA MET A 1 12.56 17.37 -7.49
C MET A 1 12.01 18.54 -6.68
N SER A 2 10.80 18.45 -6.11
CA SER A 2 10.25 19.55 -5.32
C SER A 2 11.05 19.75 -4.03
N LYS A 3 11.02 20.98 -3.46
CA LYS A 3 11.68 21.27 -2.17
C LYS A 3 11.13 20.38 -1.03
N GLU A 4 9.85 20.06 -1.08
CA GLU A 4 9.20 19.16 -0.11
C GLU A 4 9.76 17.75 -0.18
N TRP A 5 9.95 17.21 -1.39
CA TRP A 5 10.55 15.89 -1.56
C TRP A 5 11.96 15.80 -1.00
N ALA A 6 12.78 16.84 -1.21
CA ALA A 6 14.13 16.89 -0.66
C ALA A 6 14.13 16.92 0.88
N SER A 7 13.15 17.58 1.51
CA SER A 7 12.98 17.58 2.96
C SER A 7 12.64 16.19 3.49
N PHE A 8 11.64 15.52 2.90
CA PHE A 8 11.27 14.16 3.29
C PHE A 8 12.42 13.16 3.13
N ALA A 9 13.17 13.25 2.04
CA ALA A 9 14.33 12.38 1.83
C ALA A 9 15.39 12.57 2.92
N LYS A 10 15.65 13.83 3.34
CA LYS A 10 16.58 14.14 4.43
C LYS A 10 16.10 13.61 5.78
N GLU A 11 14.80 13.71 6.07
CA GLU A 11 14.23 13.17 7.29
C GLU A 11 14.31 11.64 7.31
N ASN A 12 14.01 10.98 6.19
CA ASN A 12 14.17 9.54 6.05
C ASN A 12 15.60 9.07 6.19
N ASP A 13 16.59 9.88 5.76
CA ASP A 13 18.00 9.57 5.95
C ASP A 13 18.41 9.49 7.43
N GLN A 14 17.74 10.23 8.30
CA GLN A 14 17.96 10.14 9.75
C GLN A 14 17.45 8.81 10.33
N LEU A 15 16.54 8.14 9.65
CA LEU A 15 15.97 6.84 10.05
C LEU A 15 16.76 5.64 9.50
N ARG A 16 17.85 5.86 8.76
CA ARG A 16 18.67 4.77 8.22
C ARG A 16 19.19 3.78 9.28
N PRO A 17 19.58 4.19 10.49
CA PRO A 17 19.96 3.22 11.52
C PRO A 17 18.82 2.26 11.88
N LEU A 18 17.58 2.78 11.97
CA LEU A 18 16.40 1.96 12.20
C LEU A 18 16.12 1.03 11.02
N ALA A 19 16.17 1.54 9.79
CA ALA A 19 16.05 0.73 8.57
C ALA A 19 17.12 -0.36 8.50
N GLY A 20 18.32 -0.10 9.02
CA GLY A 20 19.40 -1.08 9.15
C GLY A 20 19.11 -2.21 10.13
N ALA A 21 18.32 -1.94 11.17
CA ALA A 21 18.04 -2.87 12.27
C ALA A 21 16.83 -3.80 12.02
N VAL A 22 16.04 -3.57 10.98
CA VAL A 22 14.87 -4.38 10.61
C VAL A 22 15.17 -5.25 9.40
N ASP A 23 14.38 -6.31 9.20
CA ASP A 23 14.55 -7.26 8.10
C ASP A 23 13.71 -6.90 6.87
N ILE A 24 12.59 -6.20 7.05
CA ILE A 24 11.65 -5.84 5.99
C ILE A 24 11.18 -4.40 6.24
N LEU A 25 11.01 -3.62 5.18
CA LEU A 25 10.39 -2.30 5.24
C LEU A 25 8.95 -2.37 4.74
N PHE A 26 8.04 -1.67 5.45
CA PHE A 26 6.61 -1.70 5.18
C PHE A 26 6.05 -0.29 4.95
N PRO A 27 6.22 0.32 3.76
CA PRO A 27 5.56 1.59 3.46
C PRO A 27 4.03 1.41 3.38
N SER A 28 3.29 2.35 3.99
CA SER A 28 1.83 2.38 3.92
C SER A 28 1.40 3.17 2.69
N LEU A 29 0.64 2.54 1.80
CA LEU A 29 0.13 3.13 0.56
C LEU A 29 -1.38 3.32 0.61
N TYR A 30 -1.86 3.94 1.68
CA TYR A 30 -3.29 4.15 1.86
C TYR A 30 -3.87 5.16 0.87
N THR A 31 -5.15 5.06 0.61
CA THR A 31 -5.85 5.86 -0.40
C THR A 31 -6.61 7.00 0.27
N PHE A 32 -6.22 8.22 -0.02
CA PHE A 32 -6.81 9.42 0.57
C PHE A 32 -7.83 10.10 -0.35
N TYR A 33 -7.67 9.97 -1.67
CA TYR A 33 -8.46 10.67 -2.68
C TYR A 33 -8.83 9.74 -3.84
N THR A 34 -9.75 10.19 -4.69
CA THR A 34 -10.21 9.43 -5.87
C THR A 34 -9.27 9.52 -7.08
N ASP A 35 -8.25 10.37 -7.04
CA ASP A 35 -7.26 10.52 -8.12
C ASP A 35 -6.36 9.30 -8.22
N GLN A 36 -6.70 8.39 -9.12
CA GLN A 36 -5.93 7.17 -9.38
C GLN A 36 -4.51 7.47 -9.89
N GLY A 37 -4.38 8.46 -10.79
CA GLY A 37 -3.07 8.86 -11.33
C GLY A 37 -2.17 9.47 -10.26
N GLY A 38 -2.74 10.30 -9.39
CA GLY A 38 -2.05 10.84 -8.22
C GLY A 38 -1.60 9.75 -7.27
N TRP A 39 -2.47 8.77 -7.00
CA TRP A 39 -2.12 7.63 -6.16
C TRP A 39 -0.96 6.81 -6.74
N VAL A 40 -0.94 6.56 -8.05
CA VAL A 40 0.17 5.83 -8.70
C VAL A 40 1.50 6.57 -8.51
N ARG A 41 1.53 7.88 -8.73
CA ARG A 41 2.74 8.69 -8.51
C ARG A 41 3.20 8.66 -7.05
N TYR A 42 2.26 8.79 -6.12
CA TYR A 42 2.52 8.70 -4.69
C TYR A 42 3.07 7.31 -4.31
N ALA A 43 2.41 6.23 -4.73
CA ALA A 43 2.82 4.87 -4.41
C ALA A 43 4.22 4.55 -4.95
N TYR A 44 4.49 4.93 -6.21
CA TYR A 44 5.82 4.77 -6.80
C TYR A 44 6.90 5.50 -5.99
N ALA A 45 6.64 6.73 -5.60
CA ALA A 45 7.58 7.53 -4.83
C ALA A 45 7.85 6.92 -3.45
N GLN A 46 6.82 6.42 -2.77
CA GLN A 46 6.96 5.76 -1.46
C GLN A 46 7.76 4.46 -1.55
N ILE A 47 7.48 3.63 -2.56
CA ILE A 47 8.23 2.38 -2.76
C ILE A 47 9.69 2.67 -3.12
N ALA A 48 9.94 3.63 -4.01
CA ALA A 48 11.29 4.02 -4.41
C ALA A 48 12.10 4.53 -3.20
N GLU A 49 11.48 5.32 -2.33
CA GLU A 49 12.11 5.82 -1.12
C GLU A 49 12.37 4.71 -0.09
N ALA A 50 11.42 3.78 0.09
CA ALA A 50 11.63 2.61 0.93
C ALA A 50 12.80 1.76 0.42
N ARG A 51 12.88 1.51 -0.89
CA ARG A 51 14.00 0.76 -1.49
C ARG A 51 15.33 1.48 -1.34
N ARG A 52 15.37 2.80 -1.45
CA ARG A 52 16.58 3.60 -1.22
C ARG A 52 17.15 3.40 0.19
N ASN A 53 16.29 3.22 1.19
CA ASN A 53 16.67 3.01 2.58
C ASN A 53 16.77 1.54 2.99
N ALA A 54 16.24 0.62 2.19
CA ALA A 54 16.21 -0.80 2.51
C ALA A 54 17.56 -1.51 2.41
N ASN A 55 18.50 -0.95 1.66
CA ASN A 55 19.83 -1.56 1.43
C ASN A 55 19.72 -3.03 0.97
N GLY A 56 18.88 -3.30 -0.04
CA GLY A 56 18.65 -4.64 -0.60
C GLY A 56 17.65 -5.51 0.16
N LYS A 57 17.12 -5.08 1.30
CA LYS A 57 16.10 -5.81 2.05
C LYS A 57 14.74 -5.75 1.34
N PRO A 58 13.86 -6.72 1.58
CA PRO A 58 12.51 -6.71 1.01
C PRO A 58 11.69 -5.48 1.43
N VAL A 59 10.85 -5.02 0.49
CA VAL A 59 9.89 -3.94 0.70
C VAL A 59 8.49 -4.51 0.47
N TYR A 60 7.70 -4.64 1.52
CA TYR A 60 6.31 -5.05 1.48
C TYR A 60 5.42 -3.85 1.70
N VAL A 61 4.37 -3.69 0.91
CA VAL A 61 3.50 -2.53 1.00
C VAL A 61 2.20 -2.85 1.73
N PHE A 62 1.77 -1.93 2.61
CA PHE A 62 0.43 -1.97 3.17
C PHE A 62 -0.56 -1.31 2.21
N LEU A 63 -1.57 -2.05 1.81
CA LEU A 63 -2.73 -1.57 1.07
C LEU A 63 -3.99 -1.71 1.92
N TRP A 64 -4.95 -0.83 1.71
CA TRP A 64 -6.24 -0.87 2.39
C TRP A 64 -7.36 -0.71 1.36
N PRO A 65 -8.31 -1.65 1.23
CA PRO A 65 -9.36 -1.60 0.22
C PRO A 65 -10.49 -0.60 0.53
N GLN A 66 -10.19 0.40 1.34
CA GLN A 66 -11.08 1.49 1.74
C GLN A 66 -10.32 2.81 1.67
N TYR A 67 -11.06 3.91 1.53
CA TYR A 67 -10.49 5.25 1.69
C TYR A 67 -10.13 5.50 3.16
N HIS A 68 -8.98 6.15 3.34
CA HIS A 68 -8.43 6.45 4.66
C HIS A 68 -9.35 7.39 5.47
N ASP A 69 -9.37 7.20 6.77
CA ASP A 69 -10.25 7.92 7.71
C ASP A 69 -10.02 9.44 7.75
N SER A 70 -8.86 9.92 7.31
CA SER A 70 -8.57 11.35 7.21
C SER A 70 -9.34 12.07 6.09
N ASN A 71 -9.96 11.34 5.14
CA ASN A 71 -10.84 11.94 4.16
C ASN A 71 -12.26 12.06 4.74
N PRO A 72 -12.76 13.25 5.08
CA PRO A 72 -14.04 13.39 5.78
C PRO A 72 -15.25 12.94 4.96
N SER A 73 -15.15 12.96 3.62
CA SER A 73 -16.26 12.61 2.72
C SER A 73 -16.27 11.14 2.32
N LEU A 74 -15.12 10.48 2.31
CA LEU A 74 -14.97 9.13 1.78
C LEU A 74 -14.51 8.10 2.82
N LYS A 75 -14.20 8.52 4.05
CA LYS A 75 -13.66 7.65 5.09
C LYS A 75 -14.42 6.34 5.21
N GLY A 76 -13.70 5.23 5.16
CA GLY A 76 -14.25 3.90 5.29
C GLY A 76 -15.05 3.39 4.10
N ALA A 77 -15.32 4.23 3.08
CA ALA A 77 -15.95 3.78 1.86
C ALA A 77 -15.02 2.80 1.11
N PRO A 78 -15.56 1.71 0.53
CA PRO A 78 -14.76 0.77 -0.23
C PRO A 78 -14.21 1.43 -1.49
N LEU A 79 -13.01 1.05 -1.88
CA LEU A 79 -12.44 1.48 -3.16
C LEU A 79 -13.21 0.86 -4.32
N PRO A 80 -13.38 1.57 -5.44
CA PRO A 80 -13.84 0.98 -6.69
C PRO A 80 -12.98 -0.22 -7.10
N ALA A 81 -13.59 -1.24 -7.68
CA ALA A 81 -12.92 -2.49 -8.03
C ALA A 81 -11.75 -2.30 -9.02
N ASP A 82 -11.87 -1.36 -9.95
CA ASP A 82 -10.81 -0.99 -10.90
C ASP A 82 -9.64 -0.31 -10.19
N PHE A 83 -9.92 0.59 -9.24
CA PHE A 83 -8.88 1.25 -8.46
C PHE A 83 -8.14 0.25 -7.56
N TRP A 84 -8.85 -0.66 -6.91
CA TRP A 84 -8.23 -1.71 -6.11
C TRP A 84 -7.34 -2.63 -6.96
N ARG A 85 -7.81 -3.01 -8.16
CA ARG A 85 -7.01 -3.80 -9.11
C ARG A 85 -5.74 -3.08 -9.53
N LEU A 86 -5.83 -1.78 -9.82
CA LEU A 86 -4.67 -0.94 -10.14
C LEU A 86 -3.64 -0.96 -9.02
N GLN A 87 -4.08 -0.84 -7.77
CA GLN A 87 -3.20 -0.85 -6.60
C GLN A 87 -2.48 -2.19 -6.43
N LEU A 88 -3.18 -3.31 -6.58
CA LEU A 88 -2.56 -4.64 -6.53
C LEU A 88 -1.54 -4.85 -7.66
N GLN A 89 -1.84 -4.38 -8.87
CA GLN A 89 -0.92 -4.46 -10.01
C GLN A 89 0.34 -3.61 -9.79
N MET A 90 0.16 -2.40 -9.30
CA MET A 90 1.27 -1.49 -8.97
C MET A 90 2.18 -2.10 -7.91
N ALA A 91 1.60 -2.62 -6.84
CA ALA A 91 2.35 -3.28 -5.78
C ALA A 91 3.11 -4.52 -6.28
N LYS A 92 2.46 -5.37 -7.10
CA LYS A 92 3.13 -6.53 -7.74
C LYS A 92 4.33 -6.13 -8.58
N GLN A 93 4.25 -5.00 -9.27
CA GLN A 93 5.30 -4.55 -10.18
C GLN A 93 6.52 -3.98 -9.44
N TYR A 94 6.32 -3.31 -8.32
CA TYR A 94 7.36 -2.48 -7.68
C TYR A 94 7.75 -2.91 -6.27
N ALA A 95 6.94 -3.71 -5.58
CA ALA A 95 7.22 -4.23 -4.24
C ALA A 95 7.51 -5.74 -4.25
N ASP A 96 8.04 -6.24 -3.16
CA ASP A 96 8.35 -7.67 -3.00
C ASP A 96 7.18 -8.44 -2.36
N GLY A 97 6.27 -7.72 -1.71
CA GLY A 97 5.08 -8.31 -1.09
C GLY A 97 4.00 -7.29 -0.81
N ILE A 98 2.80 -7.80 -0.52
CA ILE A 98 1.60 -7.02 -0.24
C ILE A 98 1.01 -7.49 1.08
N VAL A 99 0.71 -6.54 1.96
CA VAL A 99 -0.08 -6.75 3.17
C VAL A 99 -1.40 -6.00 3.00
N ILE A 100 -2.51 -6.71 3.06
CA ILE A 100 -3.83 -6.09 3.01
C ILE A 100 -4.25 -5.74 4.43
N TRP A 101 -4.37 -4.44 4.69
CA TRP A 101 -4.84 -3.92 5.97
C TRP A 101 -6.37 -3.90 6.00
N GLY A 102 -6.94 -4.16 7.15
CA GLY A 102 -8.38 -4.06 7.38
C GLY A 102 -8.72 -3.00 8.42
N GLY A 103 -9.87 -2.37 8.29
CA GLY A 103 -10.41 -1.48 9.30
C GLY A 103 -11.03 -2.27 10.46
N TRP A 104 -11.32 -1.57 11.56
CA TRP A 104 -11.89 -2.16 12.77
C TRP A 104 -13.40 -2.42 12.67
N GLY A 105 -14.06 -1.98 11.59
CA GLY A 105 -15.50 -2.10 11.42
C GLY A 105 -16.31 -1.32 12.47
N THR A 106 -17.63 -1.56 12.49
CA THR A 106 -18.49 -0.99 13.51
C THR A 106 -18.30 -1.76 14.82
N ASN A 107 -18.12 -1.07 15.94
CA ASN A 107 -17.90 -1.66 17.27
C ASN A 107 -16.68 -2.61 17.35
N GLY A 108 -15.62 -2.35 16.61
CA GLY A 108 -14.38 -3.12 16.65
C GLY A 108 -14.48 -4.51 15.99
N ARG A 109 -15.54 -4.77 15.23
CA ARG A 109 -15.72 -6.01 14.47
C ARG A 109 -15.95 -5.70 13.01
N MET A 110 -15.15 -6.30 12.13
CA MET A 110 -15.47 -6.41 10.71
C MET A 110 -16.21 -7.71 10.45
N ASN A 111 -17.41 -7.60 9.87
CA ASN A 111 -18.05 -8.76 9.30
C ASN A 111 -17.36 -9.09 7.98
N TRP A 112 -16.89 -10.33 7.87
CA TRP A 112 -16.32 -10.82 6.63
C TRP A 112 -17.39 -10.97 5.56
N ASP A 113 -17.13 -10.46 4.36
CA ASP A 113 -18.03 -10.60 3.20
C ASP A 113 -17.26 -11.19 2.01
N ASP A 114 -17.52 -12.47 1.72
CA ASP A 114 -16.94 -13.16 0.56
C ASP A 114 -17.38 -12.56 -0.78
N ASN A 115 -18.45 -11.76 -0.80
CA ASN A 115 -18.98 -11.10 -1.98
C ASN A 115 -18.47 -9.69 -2.17
N ALA A 116 -17.73 -9.16 -1.23
CA ALA A 116 -17.13 -7.82 -1.34
C ALA A 116 -16.32 -7.67 -2.64
N ALA A 117 -16.52 -6.57 -3.35
CA ALA A 117 -15.90 -6.34 -4.65
C ALA A 117 -14.37 -6.39 -4.57
N TRP A 118 -13.78 -5.76 -3.55
CA TRP A 118 -12.34 -5.79 -3.32
C TRP A 118 -11.80 -7.21 -3.11
N TRP A 119 -12.56 -8.07 -2.40
CA TRP A 119 -12.14 -9.44 -2.14
C TRP A 119 -12.20 -10.32 -3.39
N LYS A 120 -13.25 -10.15 -4.23
CA LYS A 120 -13.31 -10.82 -5.54
C LYS A 120 -12.13 -10.45 -6.42
N VAL A 121 -11.81 -9.14 -6.49
CA VAL A 121 -10.63 -8.66 -7.23
C VAL A 121 -9.34 -9.24 -6.67
N THR A 122 -9.21 -9.31 -5.35
CA THR A 122 -8.04 -9.91 -4.68
C THR A 122 -7.89 -11.39 -5.02
N LYS A 123 -8.97 -12.17 -4.92
CA LYS A 123 -8.96 -13.61 -5.30
C LYS A 123 -8.54 -13.81 -6.76
N ASP A 124 -9.07 -12.99 -7.68
CA ASP A 124 -8.72 -13.07 -9.10
C ASP A 124 -7.27 -12.66 -9.38
N PHE A 125 -6.77 -11.69 -8.63
CA PHE A 125 -5.37 -11.30 -8.68
C PHE A 125 -4.46 -12.43 -8.20
N MET A 126 -4.78 -13.05 -7.06
CA MET A 126 -4.00 -14.16 -6.48
C MET A 126 -3.90 -15.37 -7.42
N LYS A 127 -4.98 -15.72 -8.13
CA LYS A 127 -4.98 -16.82 -9.12
C LYS A 127 -4.00 -16.60 -10.27
N LYS A 128 -3.61 -15.36 -10.55
CA LYS A 128 -2.68 -14.99 -11.63
C LYS A 128 -1.25 -14.83 -11.14
N LEU A 129 -0.99 -15.02 -9.85
CA LEU A 129 0.36 -15.04 -9.31
C LEU A 129 1.04 -16.38 -9.66
N PRO A 130 2.36 -16.38 -9.90
CA PRO A 130 3.08 -17.64 -10.01
C PRO A 130 2.96 -18.41 -8.68
N PRO A 131 2.99 -19.75 -8.70
CA PRO A 131 3.00 -20.54 -7.49
C PRO A 131 4.20 -20.13 -6.61
N ALA A 132 4.00 -20.13 -5.28
CA ALA A 132 5.08 -19.88 -4.34
C ALA A 132 6.23 -20.86 -4.64
N GLN A 133 7.42 -20.32 -4.82
CA GLN A 133 8.60 -21.18 -4.88
C GLN A 133 8.90 -21.69 -3.46
N PRO A 134 9.24 -22.98 -3.31
CA PRO A 134 9.57 -23.56 -2.02
C PRO A 134 10.84 -22.96 -1.40
#